data_86e455935fad721a54fb2a6e017076f9
#
_entry.id   86e455935fad721a54fb2a6e017076f9
#
_cell.length_a   1.000
_cell.length_b   1.000
_cell.length_c   1.000
_cell.angle_alpha   90.00
_cell.angle_beta   90.00
_cell.angle_gamma   90.00
#
_symmetry.space_group_name_H-M   'P 1'
#
loop_
_entity.id
_entity.type
_entity.pdbx_description
1 polymer ?
#
loop_
_entity_poly.entity_id
_entity_poly.type
_entity_poly.pdbx_seq_one_letter_code
_entity_poly.pdbx_strand_id
1 'polypeptide(L)'
;MNYPLFIARKIYNGGDKTRKVSKPAIRIATIGVAIGLAVMIISVSVVLGFKHSIRDKVIGFGSDITVADFLTLQGSEQYPIQINDSLIRALKSTPGIKHVQRYAYTQGILKTNDDFLGVLLKGVGPEFDSTFIHSNMIEGTLPKFSDSESHQKMVISKTIADKLNLKVGQRLFAYFINKQGVRTRKFTITGIYATNMKQFDSQICFTDLYTINKLNGWEPDQYSGAELQVDDFSQLNLITMRILNKVKNTVDHYGETYSAENITEMNPQIFSWLDLMDMNVWIILALMTAVAGVTMISGLLIIILEHTQMIGILKALGSHNRQIRHIFLWFSTFIIGKGLLLGNIIGLGCILLQKWLGLITLDPQTYYVSVVPVEINIPLIIALNLATLLICIIVLIAPSYLISHIHPAKSMHYE
;
A
#
# COMPACT_ATOMS: atom_id res chain seq x y z
N MET A 1 27.65 27.19 28.73
CA MET A 1 27.78 27.21 27.27
C MET A 1 28.57 25.98 26.82
N ASN A 2 28.04 25.11 25.94
CA ASN A 2 28.75 23.90 25.50
C ASN A 2 29.88 24.32 24.51
N TYR A 3 31.14 24.35 24.98
CA TYR A 3 32.32 24.76 24.20
C TYR A 3 32.41 24.10 22.81
N PRO A 4 32.21 22.77 22.65
CA PRO A 4 32.24 22.12 21.35
C PRO A 4 31.17 22.66 20.38
N LEU A 5 29.95 22.89 20.88
CA LEU A 5 28.83 23.42 20.08
C LEU A 5 29.10 24.86 19.60
N PHE A 6 29.65 25.69 20.47
CA PHE A 6 30.02 27.08 20.13
C PHE A 6 31.01 27.15 18.99
N ILE A 7 32.09 26.35 19.08
CA ILE A 7 33.12 26.32 18.04
C ILE A 7 32.58 25.71 16.75
N ALA A 8 31.79 24.61 16.81
CA ALA A 8 31.16 24.01 15.65
C ALA A 8 30.28 25.03 14.89
N ARG A 9 29.46 25.80 15.62
CA ARG A 9 28.62 26.86 15.04
C ARG A 9 29.44 27.98 14.40
N LYS A 10 30.55 28.37 15.03
CA LYS A 10 31.45 29.41 14.50
C LYS A 10 32.18 28.95 13.23
N ILE A 11 32.63 27.70 13.16
CA ILE A 11 33.21 27.10 11.95
C ILE A 11 32.17 27.02 10.83
N TYR A 12 30.95 26.61 11.16
CA TYR A 12 29.87 26.49 10.19
C TYR A 12 29.43 27.83 9.59
N ASN A 13 29.29 28.86 10.41
CA ASN A 13 28.86 30.22 10.01
C ASN A 13 30.04 31.13 9.57
N GLY A 14 31.27 30.85 10.02
CA GLY A 14 32.43 31.64 9.77
C GLY A 14 33.04 31.33 8.39
N GLY A 15 32.36 31.85 7.36
CA GLY A 15 32.85 31.77 5.99
C GLY A 15 34.09 32.65 5.77
N ASP A 16 35.29 32.16 6.13
CA ASP A 16 36.53 32.80 5.75
C ASP A 16 36.64 32.82 4.22
N LYS A 17 36.79 33.98 3.61
CA LYS A 17 36.78 34.20 2.15
C LYS A 17 37.93 33.51 1.43
N THR A 18 38.91 32.97 2.18
CA THR A 18 40.15 32.38 1.67
C THR A 18 40.08 30.86 1.44
N ARG A 19 39.07 30.16 1.91
CA ARG A 19 39.00 28.69 1.86
C ARG A 19 38.18 28.17 0.70
N LYS A 20 38.83 27.77 -0.40
CA LYS A 20 38.20 27.34 -1.65
C LYS A 20 37.71 25.86 -1.62
N VAL A 21 38.18 25.00 -0.73
CA VAL A 21 38.01 23.53 -0.78
C VAL A 21 36.87 23.04 0.10
N SER A 22 36.64 23.58 1.31
CA SER A 22 35.61 23.06 2.23
C SER A 22 34.16 23.29 1.77
N LYS A 23 33.92 24.40 1.07
CA LYS A 23 32.55 24.70 0.58
C LYS A 23 32.01 23.67 -0.39
N PRO A 24 32.77 23.19 -1.42
CA PRO A 24 32.32 22.10 -2.29
C PRO A 24 32.08 20.79 -1.53
N ALA A 25 32.99 20.42 -0.60
CA ALA A 25 32.81 19.18 0.18
C ALA A 25 31.57 19.19 1.07
N ILE A 26 31.29 20.30 1.75
CA ILE A 26 30.08 20.50 2.53
C ILE A 26 28.83 20.41 1.63
N ARG A 27 28.84 21.01 0.44
CA ARG A 27 27.75 20.97 -0.50
C ARG A 27 27.48 19.54 -1.00
N ILE A 28 28.55 18.81 -1.39
CA ILE A 28 28.43 17.42 -1.86
C ILE A 28 27.86 16.54 -0.74
N ALA A 29 28.36 16.66 0.50
CA ALA A 29 27.84 15.92 1.63
C ALA A 29 26.37 16.24 1.92
N THR A 30 26.00 17.54 1.91
CA THR A 30 24.60 17.96 2.10
C THR A 30 23.68 17.44 1.00
N ILE A 31 24.09 17.51 -0.26
CA ILE A 31 23.34 17.03 -1.43
C ILE A 31 23.19 15.51 -1.35
N GLY A 32 24.26 14.78 -0.99
CA GLY A 32 24.21 13.33 -0.85
C GLY A 32 23.17 12.86 0.17
N VAL A 33 23.16 13.49 1.36
CA VAL A 33 22.14 13.21 2.37
C VAL A 33 20.73 13.61 1.90
N ALA A 34 20.62 14.77 1.22
CA ALA A 34 19.33 15.24 0.72
C ALA A 34 18.73 14.31 -0.33
N ILE A 35 19.53 13.88 -1.31
CA ILE A 35 19.09 12.92 -2.35
C ILE A 35 18.74 11.58 -1.70
N GLY A 36 19.61 11.08 -0.81
CA GLY A 36 19.37 9.82 -0.11
C GLY A 36 18.03 9.82 0.63
N LEU A 37 17.76 10.85 1.42
CA LEU A 37 16.48 10.97 2.13
C LEU A 37 15.30 11.16 1.18
N ALA A 38 15.43 11.99 0.15
CA ALA A 38 14.36 12.21 -0.83
C ALA A 38 13.96 10.90 -1.51
N VAL A 39 14.93 10.10 -1.97
CA VAL A 39 14.67 8.78 -2.56
C VAL A 39 14.00 7.83 -1.57
N MET A 40 14.46 7.80 -0.31
CA MET A 40 13.82 6.97 0.73
C MET A 40 12.35 7.37 0.96
N ILE A 41 12.06 8.65 1.07
CA ILE A 41 10.69 9.16 1.25
C ILE A 41 9.81 8.79 0.04
N ILE A 42 10.30 9.02 -1.18
CA ILE A 42 9.56 8.70 -2.41
C ILE A 42 9.29 7.19 -2.50
N SER A 43 10.30 6.35 -2.30
CA SER A 43 10.17 4.89 -2.39
C SER A 43 9.13 4.35 -1.41
N VAL A 44 9.18 4.77 -0.15
CA VAL A 44 8.23 4.36 0.88
C VAL A 44 6.82 4.84 0.53
N SER A 45 6.66 6.11 0.13
CA SER A 45 5.35 6.68 -0.22
C SER A 45 4.70 6.01 -1.42
N VAL A 46 5.49 5.65 -2.42
CA VAL A 46 5.01 4.92 -3.61
C VAL A 46 4.55 3.52 -3.21
N VAL A 47 5.36 2.76 -2.46
CA VAL A 47 4.99 1.38 -2.10
C VAL A 47 3.78 1.35 -1.18
N LEU A 48 3.67 2.24 -0.19
CA LEU A 48 2.46 2.35 0.62
C LEU A 48 1.23 2.68 -0.22
N GLY A 49 1.35 3.64 -1.15
CA GLY A 49 0.28 4.00 -2.06
C GLY A 49 -0.17 2.83 -2.93
N PHE A 50 0.76 2.05 -3.48
CA PHE A 50 0.46 0.82 -4.22
C PHE A 50 -0.26 -0.21 -3.35
N LYS A 51 0.28 -0.51 -2.18
CA LYS A 51 -0.29 -1.53 -1.27
C LYS A 51 -1.73 -1.18 -0.91
N HIS A 52 -1.99 0.05 -0.50
CA HIS A 52 -3.34 0.49 -0.15
C HIS A 52 -4.26 0.50 -1.37
N SER A 53 -3.83 1.06 -2.50
CA SER A 53 -4.66 1.15 -3.71
C SER A 53 -5.06 -0.23 -4.26
N ILE A 54 -4.15 -1.19 -4.29
CA ILE A 54 -4.44 -2.54 -4.81
C ILE A 54 -5.27 -3.32 -3.80
N ARG A 55 -4.92 -3.26 -2.51
CA ARG A 55 -5.69 -3.88 -1.45
C ARG A 55 -7.15 -3.42 -1.47
N ASP A 56 -7.39 -2.10 -1.49
CA ASP A 56 -8.73 -1.52 -1.48
C ASP A 56 -9.55 -1.95 -2.70
N LYS A 57 -8.90 -2.13 -3.87
CA LYS A 57 -9.56 -2.66 -5.05
C LYS A 57 -9.93 -4.15 -4.91
N VAL A 58 -9.05 -4.98 -4.37
CA VAL A 58 -9.34 -6.41 -4.16
C VAL A 58 -10.46 -6.58 -3.15
N ILE A 59 -10.43 -5.84 -2.04
CA ILE A 59 -11.49 -5.81 -1.03
C ILE A 59 -12.80 -5.31 -1.62
N GLY A 60 -12.76 -4.33 -2.52
CA GLY A 60 -13.96 -3.77 -3.16
C GLY A 60 -14.75 -4.74 -4.02
N PHE A 61 -14.13 -5.80 -4.55
CA PHE A 61 -14.83 -6.89 -5.25
C PHE A 61 -15.38 -7.96 -4.31
N GLY A 62 -14.73 -8.17 -3.19
CA GLY A 62 -15.11 -9.13 -2.18
C GLY A 62 -15.29 -8.48 -0.82
N SER A 63 -14.45 -8.86 0.11
CA SER A 63 -14.40 -8.30 1.46
C SER A 63 -13.08 -8.69 2.11
N ASP A 64 -12.84 -8.23 3.33
CA ASP A 64 -11.66 -8.59 4.12
C ASP A 64 -11.68 -10.07 4.55
N ILE A 65 -12.86 -10.56 4.97
CA ILE A 65 -13.08 -11.94 5.41
C ILE A 65 -14.32 -12.49 4.74
N THR A 66 -14.24 -13.72 4.26
CA THR A 66 -15.35 -14.46 3.67
C THR A 66 -15.69 -15.65 4.56
N VAL A 67 -16.97 -15.76 4.93
CA VAL A 67 -17.54 -16.95 5.58
C VAL A 67 -18.38 -17.70 4.54
N ALA A 68 -18.01 -18.94 4.26
CA ALA A 68 -18.67 -19.79 3.28
C ALA A 68 -18.60 -21.26 3.72
N ASP A 69 -19.13 -22.16 2.92
CA ASP A 69 -18.91 -23.60 3.14
C ASP A 69 -17.42 -23.94 2.97
N PHE A 70 -16.96 -24.90 3.78
CA PHE A 70 -15.55 -25.34 3.77
C PHE A 70 -15.09 -25.87 2.40
N LEU A 71 -15.95 -26.63 1.70
CA LEU A 71 -15.61 -27.15 0.38
C LEU A 71 -15.64 -26.05 -0.69
N THR A 72 -16.52 -25.08 -0.55
CA THR A 72 -16.57 -23.91 -1.43
C THR A 72 -15.28 -23.10 -1.37
N LEU A 73 -14.71 -22.88 -0.18
CA LEU A 73 -13.45 -22.15 -0.03
C LEU A 73 -12.24 -22.91 -0.58
N GLN A 74 -12.27 -24.23 -0.55
CA GLN A 74 -11.17 -25.07 -1.05
C GLN A 74 -11.30 -25.49 -2.51
N GLY A 75 -12.46 -25.34 -3.14
CA GLY A 75 -12.75 -25.83 -4.46
C GLY A 75 -13.35 -24.79 -5.40
N SER A 76 -13.76 -25.26 -6.57
CA SER A 76 -14.47 -24.45 -7.59
C SER A 76 -15.98 -24.62 -7.58
N GLU A 77 -16.51 -25.62 -6.85
CA GLU A 77 -17.94 -25.83 -6.72
C GLU A 77 -18.53 -24.96 -5.60
N GLN A 78 -19.75 -24.46 -5.82
CA GLN A 78 -20.47 -23.62 -4.87
C GLN A 78 -21.44 -24.48 -4.06
N TYR A 79 -21.16 -24.60 -2.78
CA TYR A 79 -22.06 -25.24 -1.80
C TYR A 79 -22.76 -24.14 -1.01
N PRO A 80 -24.10 -24.05 -1.06
CA PRO A 80 -24.82 -22.99 -0.36
C PRO A 80 -24.84 -23.25 1.14
N ILE A 81 -24.66 -22.23 1.94
CA ILE A 81 -24.81 -22.28 3.39
C ILE A 81 -25.98 -21.44 3.85
N GLN A 82 -26.59 -21.85 4.99
CA GLN A 82 -27.65 -21.07 5.61
C GLN A 82 -27.08 -19.83 6.30
N ILE A 83 -27.55 -18.64 5.92
CA ILE A 83 -27.15 -17.38 6.56
C ILE A 83 -28.41 -16.65 7.04
N ASN A 84 -28.81 -17.00 8.24
CA ASN A 84 -29.96 -16.36 8.90
C ASN A 84 -29.54 -15.06 9.61
N ASP A 85 -30.51 -14.24 10.01
CA ASP A 85 -30.28 -12.98 10.68
C ASP A 85 -29.60 -13.13 12.04
N SER A 86 -29.74 -14.30 12.68
CA SER A 86 -29.05 -14.58 13.95
C SER A 86 -27.54 -14.74 13.73
N LEU A 87 -27.11 -15.42 12.67
CA LEU A 87 -25.70 -15.55 12.28
C LEU A 87 -25.11 -14.19 11.88
N ILE A 88 -25.83 -13.40 11.07
CA ILE A 88 -25.41 -12.04 10.71
C ILE A 88 -25.16 -11.17 11.95
N ARG A 89 -26.12 -11.18 12.89
CA ARG A 89 -25.95 -10.46 14.18
C ARG A 89 -24.79 -10.97 14.99
N ALA A 90 -24.61 -12.29 15.04
CA ALA A 90 -23.49 -12.92 15.73
C ALA A 90 -22.14 -12.53 15.09
N LEU A 91 -22.00 -12.52 13.77
CA LEU A 91 -20.81 -12.10 13.06
C LEU A 91 -20.54 -10.60 13.30
N LYS A 92 -21.56 -9.76 13.15
CA LYS A 92 -21.46 -8.30 13.35
C LYS A 92 -21.08 -7.90 14.78
N SER A 93 -21.48 -8.70 15.77
CA SER A 93 -21.12 -8.45 17.18
C SER A 93 -19.65 -8.80 17.52
N THR A 94 -18.88 -9.34 16.57
CA THR A 94 -17.46 -9.67 16.79
C THR A 94 -16.62 -8.40 16.77
N PRO A 95 -15.79 -8.16 17.82
CA PRO A 95 -14.97 -6.96 17.87
C PRO A 95 -14.00 -6.86 16.67
N GLY A 96 -13.99 -5.68 16.02
CA GLY A 96 -13.22 -5.39 14.83
C GLY A 96 -13.95 -5.61 13.51
N ILE A 97 -15.25 -6.01 13.52
CA ILE A 97 -16.09 -6.11 12.33
C ILE A 97 -16.88 -4.81 12.14
N LYS A 98 -16.68 -4.19 11.00
CA LYS A 98 -17.36 -2.96 10.59
C LYS A 98 -18.69 -3.23 9.89
N HIS A 99 -18.70 -4.15 8.95
CA HIS A 99 -19.85 -4.45 8.10
C HIS A 99 -19.92 -5.94 7.78
N VAL A 100 -21.16 -6.46 7.60
CA VAL A 100 -21.42 -7.85 7.19
C VAL A 100 -22.51 -7.82 6.14
N GLN A 101 -22.31 -8.53 5.03
CA GLN A 101 -23.26 -8.63 3.92
C GLN A 101 -23.33 -10.05 3.36
N ARG A 102 -24.51 -10.47 2.89
CA ARG A 102 -24.71 -11.74 2.18
C ARG A 102 -24.33 -11.60 0.72
N TYR A 103 -23.85 -12.67 0.12
CA TYR A 103 -23.62 -12.74 -1.32
C TYR A 103 -23.96 -14.12 -1.87
N ALA A 104 -24.21 -14.17 -3.16
CA ALA A 104 -24.33 -15.43 -3.89
C ALA A 104 -23.61 -15.33 -5.24
N TYR A 105 -22.93 -16.40 -5.62
CA TYR A 105 -22.31 -16.51 -6.94
C TYR A 105 -23.02 -17.53 -7.82
N THR A 106 -23.02 -17.27 -9.13
CA THR A 106 -23.34 -18.27 -10.13
C THR A 106 -22.51 -18.04 -11.39
N GLN A 107 -22.06 -19.12 -12.00
CA GLN A 107 -21.39 -19.04 -13.29
C GLN A 107 -22.43 -19.03 -14.41
N GLY A 108 -22.18 -18.17 -15.42
CA GLY A 108 -23.08 -18.06 -16.56
C GLY A 108 -22.33 -17.68 -17.83
N ILE A 109 -23.00 -17.84 -18.95
CA ILE A 109 -22.49 -17.45 -20.27
C ILE A 109 -23.38 -16.33 -20.79
N LEU A 110 -22.81 -15.12 -20.90
CA LEU A 110 -23.45 -14.02 -21.60
C LEU A 110 -23.34 -14.25 -23.10
N LYS A 111 -24.45 -14.16 -23.82
CA LYS A 111 -24.48 -14.37 -25.26
C LYS A 111 -25.12 -13.18 -25.98
N THR A 112 -24.44 -12.68 -26.97
CA THR A 112 -24.94 -11.74 -27.98
C THR A 112 -25.17 -12.47 -29.30
N ASN A 113 -25.55 -11.76 -30.35
CA ASN A 113 -25.70 -12.37 -31.67
C ASN A 113 -24.36 -12.83 -32.26
N ASP A 114 -23.27 -12.12 -31.92
CA ASP A 114 -21.97 -12.25 -32.59
C ASP A 114 -20.94 -12.98 -31.70
N ASP A 115 -21.09 -12.92 -30.38
CA ASP A 115 -20.06 -13.47 -29.45
C ASP A 115 -20.67 -14.00 -28.16
N PHE A 116 -19.88 -14.71 -27.37
CA PHE A 116 -20.25 -15.21 -26.05
C PHE A 116 -19.06 -15.10 -25.06
N LEU A 117 -19.40 -14.94 -23.78
CA LEU A 117 -18.40 -14.82 -22.72
C LEU A 117 -18.87 -15.50 -21.45
N GLY A 118 -18.00 -16.36 -20.88
CA GLY A 118 -18.19 -16.91 -19.53
C GLY A 118 -17.96 -15.83 -18.48
N VAL A 119 -18.90 -15.70 -17.55
CA VAL A 119 -18.87 -14.71 -16.48
C VAL A 119 -19.28 -15.32 -15.15
N LEU A 120 -18.84 -14.67 -14.08
CA LEU A 120 -19.28 -14.93 -12.71
C LEU A 120 -20.25 -13.83 -12.29
N LEU A 121 -21.50 -14.18 -12.06
CA LEU A 121 -22.50 -13.24 -11.55
C LEU A 121 -22.44 -13.23 -10.02
N LYS A 122 -22.21 -12.06 -9.47
CA LYS A 122 -22.28 -11.78 -8.04
C LYS A 122 -23.65 -11.18 -7.71
N GLY A 123 -24.48 -11.96 -7.03
CA GLY A 123 -25.73 -11.50 -6.46
C GLY A 123 -25.48 -10.80 -5.13
N VAL A 124 -26.00 -9.58 -5.00
CA VAL A 124 -25.87 -8.76 -3.80
C VAL A 124 -27.23 -8.24 -3.35
N GLY A 125 -27.40 -8.09 -2.04
CA GLY A 125 -28.64 -7.64 -1.42
C GLY A 125 -28.65 -6.17 -1.03
N PRO A 126 -29.70 -5.70 -0.32
CA PRO A 126 -29.81 -4.31 0.14
C PRO A 126 -28.70 -3.89 1.11
N GLU A 127 -28.07 -4.83 1.78
CA GLU A 127 -26.96 -4.64 2.73
C GLU A 127 -25.59 -4.45 2.05
N PHE A 128 -25.54 -4.55 0.72
CA PHE A 128 -24.29 -4.43 -0.04
C PHE A 128 -23.67 -3.04 0.06
N ASP A 129 -22.38 -2.97 0.46
CA ASP A 129 -21.61 -1.73 0.39
C ASP A 129 -21.27 -1.41 -1.07
N SER A 130 -22.06 -0.54 -1.65
CA SER A 130 -21.95 -0.14 -3.05
C SER A 130 -20.88 0.93 -3.31
N THR A 131 -20.23 1.45 -2.29
CA THR A 131 -19.30 2.60 -2.38
C THR A 131 -18.20 2.37 -3.40
N PHE A 132 -17.57 1.20 -3.38
CA PHE A 132 -16.50 0.86 -4.32
C PHE A 132 -16.98 0.80 -5.76
N ILE A 133 -18.05 0.08 -6.05
CA ILE A 133 -18.59 -0.04 -7.41
C ILE A 133 -19.12 1.31 -7.89
N HIS A 134 -19.82 2.05 -7.03
CA HIS A 134 -20.33 3.38 -7.36
C HIS A 134 -19.23 4.36 -7.75
N SER A 135 -18.10 4.36 -7.04
CA SER A 135 -16.95 5.23 -7.33
C SER A 135 -16.21 4.85 -8.63
N ASN A 136 -16.41 3.63 -9.12
CA ASN A 136 -15.79 3.12 -10.35
C ASN A 136 -16.80 3.01 -11.52
N MET A 137 -18.00 3.58 -11.38
CA MET A 137 -18.98 3.63 -12.48
C MET A 137 -18.52 4.59 -13.58
N ILE A 138 -18.63 4.17 -14.85
CA ILE A 138 -18.32 4.97 -16.02
C ILE A 138 -19.61 5.47 -16.69
N GLU A 139 -20.58 4.58 -16.84
CA GLU A 139 -21.85 4.86 -17.52
C GLU A 139 -23.02 4.24 -16.79
N GLY A 140 -24.19 4.87 -16.84
CA GLY A 140 -25.42 4.38 -16.24
C GLY A 140 -25.48 4.56 -14.72
N THR A 141 -26.26 3.72 -14.07
CA THR A 141 -26.50 3.78 -12.61
C THR A 141 -26.46 2.40 -11.98
N LEU A 142 -25.97 2.34 -10.75
CA LEU A 142 -26.05 1.15 -9.93
C LEU A 142 -27.49 1.01 -9.39
N PRO A 143 -28.19 -0.11 -9.65
CA PRO A 143 -29.52 -0.31 -9.11
C PRO A 143 -29.46 -0.49 -7.59
N LYS A 144 -30.53 -0.10 -6.90
CA LYS A 144 -30.74 -0.55 -5.52
C LYS A 144 -31.05 -2.02 -5.58
N PHE A 145 -30.18 -2.86 -5.09
CA PHE A 145 -30.35 -4.32 -5.08
C PHE A 145 -31.40 -4.75 -4.05
N SER A 146 -32.67 -4.51 -4.39
CA SER A 146 -33.85 -4.95 -3.61
C SER A 146 -34.69 -5.90 -4.45
N ASP A 147 -35.42 -6.80 -3.82
CA ASP A 147 -36.18 -7.86 -4.47
C ASP A 147 -37.27 -7.39 -5.47
N SER A 148 -37.74 -6.14 -5.31
CA SER A 148 -38.82 -5.60 -6.12
C SER A 148 -38.39 -4.76 -7.31
N GLU A 149 -37.22 -4.10 -7.24
CA GLU A 149 -36.83 -3.09 -8.24
C GLU A 149 -35.64 -3.52 -9.12
N SER A 150 -34.85 -4.47 -8.67
CA SER A 150 -33.59 -4.86 -9.31
C SER A 150 -33.64 -6.17 -10.07
N HIS A 151 -34.78 -6.82 -10.13
CA HIS A 151 -34.93 -8.07 -10.86
C HIS A 151 -34.44 -7.96 -12.30
N GLN A 152 -33.54 -8.88 -12.68
CA GLN A 152 -32.98 -8.95 -14.03
C GLN A 152 -32.19 -7.69 -14.49
N LYS A 153 -31.82 -6.81 -13.54
CA LYS A 153 -30.87 -5.72 -13.79
C LYS A 153 -29.45 -6.21 -13.55
N MET A 154 -28.53 -5.76 -14.38
CA MET A 154 -27.14 -6.19 -14.31
C MET A 154 -26.21 -5.00 -14.51
N VAL A 155 -25.12 -4.96 -13.74
CA VAL A 155 -24.00 -4.04 -13.93
C VAL A 155 -22.80 -4.86 -14.39
N ILE A 156 -22.21 -4.47 -15.52
CA ILE A 156 -21.09 -5.17 -16.14
C ILE A 156 -19.83 -4.29 -16.13
N SER A 157 -18.68 -4.90 -16.28
CA SER A 157 -17.45 -4.13 -16.47
C SER A 157 -17.33 -3.58 -17.88
N LYS A 158 -16.51 -2.53 -18.05
CA LYS A 158 -16.14 -2.01 -19.36
C LYS A 158 -15.46 -3.07 -20.22
N THR A 159 -14.62 -3.91 -19.65
CA THR A 159 -13.95 -5.02 -20.34
C THR A 159 -14.96 -5.99 -20.98
N ILE A 160 -16.00 -6.35 -20.24
CA ILE A 160 -17.08 -7.20 -20.74
C ILE A 160 -17.92 -6.46 -21.78
N ALA A 161 -18.25 -5.19 -21.52
CA ALA A 161 -19.00 -4.34 -22.44
C ALA A 161 -18.31 -4.18 -23.79
N ASP A 162 -17.01 -3.87 -23.79
CA ASP A 162 -16.22 -3.71 -25.01
C ASP A 162 -16.09 -5.03 -25.77
N LYS A 163 -15.87 -6.16 -25.06
CA LYS A 163 -15.73 -7.48 -25.71
C LYS A 163 -17.00 -7.98 -26.36
N LEU A 164 -18.16 -7.73 -25.77
CA LEU A 164 -19.47 -8.16 -26.26
C LEU A 164 -20.22 -7.04 -27.02
N ASN A 165 -19.59 -5.87 -27.23
CA ASN A 165 -20.17 -4.68 -27.85
C ASN A 165 -21.51 -4.27 -27.21
N LEU A 166 -21.56 -4.21 -25.88
CA LEU A 166 -22.77 -3.96 -25.09
C LEU A 166 -22.80 -2.50 -24.59
N LYS A 167 -24.01 -1.93 -24.51
CA LYS A 167 -24.28 -0.57 -24.03
C LYS A 167 -25.32 -0.59 -22.90
N VAL A 168 -25.32 0.47 -22.09
CA VAL A 168 -26.35 0.67 -21.05
C VAL A 168 -27.73 0.71 -21.71
N GLY A 169 -28.72 0.08 -21.06
CA GLY A 169 -30.07 -0.06 -21.55
C GLY A 169 -30.33 -1.28 -22.45
N GLN A 170 -29.29 -1.90 -22.98
CA GLN A 170 -29.46 -3.11 -23.80
C GLN A 170 -29.84 -4.31 -22.96
N ARG A 171 -30.50 -5.25 -23.62
CA ARG A 171 -30.94 -6.54 -23.05
C ARG A 171 -30.15 -7.66 -23.67
N LEU A 172 -29.68 -8.59 -22.84
CA LEU A 172 -28.96 -9.77 -23.29
C LEU A 172 -29.48 -11.03 -22.60
N PHE A 173 -29.18 -12.18 -23.19
CA PHE A 173 -29.47 -13.47 -22.61
C PHE A 173 -28.24 -14.01 -21.88
N ALA A 174 -28.44 -14.49 -20.66
CA ALA A 174 -27.45 -15.24 -19.92
C ALA A 174 -27.93 -16.71 -19.75
N TYR A 175 -27.03 -17.62 -20.02
CA TYR A 175 -27.27 -19.06 -19.95
C TYR A 175 -26.52 -19.63 -18.73
N PHE A 176 -27.24 -20.37 -17.92
CA PHE A 176 -26.76 -20.99 -16.70
C PHE A 176 -26.88 -22.51 -16.83
N ILE A 177 -25.78 -23.19 -16.65
CA ILE A 177 -25.72 -24.66 -16.72
C ILE A 177 -25.59 -25.17 -15.29
N ASN A 178 -26.59 -25.82 -14.80
CA ASN A 178 -26.59 -26.44 -13.48
C ASN A 178 -27.03 -27.91 -13.55
N LYS A 179 -27.01 -28.61 -12.40
CA LYS A 179 -27.41 -30.04 -12.31
C LYS A 179 -28.83 -30.31 -12.81
N GLN A 180 -29.71 -29.31 -12.90
CA GLN A 180 -31.11 -29.38 -13.33
C GLN A 180 -31.28 -29.03 -14.82
N GLY A 181 -30.18 -28.74 -15.57
CA GLY A 181 -30.23 -28.39 -16.98
C GLY A 181 -29.82 -26.97 -17.28
N VAL A 182 -30.13 -26.49 -18.49
CA VAL A 182 -29.80 -25.14 -18.94
C VAL A 182 -30.95 -24.20 -18.62
N ARG A 183 -30.68 -23.20 -17.81
CA ARG A 183 -31.65 -22.10 -17.51
C ARG A 183 -31.22 -20.84 -18.26
N THR A 184 -32.13 -20.17 -18.89
CA THR A 184 -31.94 -18.91 -19.61
C THR A 184 -32.62 -17.77 -18.88
N ARG A 185 -31.95 -16.65 -18.71
CA ARG A 185 -32.52 -15.40 -18.18
C ARG A 185 -32.14 -14.23 -19.04
N LYS A 186 -33.03 -13.28 -19.15
CA LYS A 186 -32.82 -12.03 -19.87
C LYS A 186 -32.48 -10.93 -18.88
N PHE A 187 -31.32 -10.30 -19.03
CA PHE A 187 -30.85 -9.20 -18.18
C PHE A 187 -30.86 -7.88 -18.95
N THR A 188 -31.09 -6.78 -18.25
CA THR A 188 -30.97 -5.43 -18.75
C THR A 188 -29.72 -4.78 -18.12
N ILE A 189 -28.81 -4.27 -18.93
CA ILE A 189 -27.62 -3.58 -18.46
C ILE A 189 -28.01 -2.21 -17.96
N THR A 190 -27.79 -1.92 -16.68
CA THR A 190 -28.11 -0.65 -16.04
C THR A 190 -26.92 0.23 -15.83
N GLY A 191 -25.71 -0.34 -15.84
CA GLY A 191 -24.47 0.41 -15.66
C GLY A 191 -23.23 -0.35 -16.11
N ILE A 192 -22.18 0.41 -16.36
CA ILE A 192 -20.87 -0.08 -16.75
C ILE A 192 -19.85 0.50 -15.77
N TYR A 193 -19.04 -0.36 -15.17
CA TYR A 193 -17.95 0.02 -14.26
C TYR A 193 -16.57 -0.33 -14.81
N ALA A 194 -15.50 0.31 -14.33
CA ALA A 194 -14.12 -0.09 -14.58
C ALA A 194 -13.23 0.18 -13.38
N THR A 195 -12.60 -0.88 -12.90
CA THR A 195 -11.69 -0.79 -11.76
C THR A 195 -10.23 -0.87 -12.16
N ASN A 196 -9.96 -1.19 -13.44
CA ASN A 196 -8.64 -1.51 -13.98
C ASN A 196 -8.01 -2.78 -13.37
N MET A 197 -8.79 -3.62 -12.71
CA MET A 197 -8.36 -4.95 -12.26
C MET A 197 -8.82 -6.01 -13.27
N LYS A 198 -8.00 -6.25 -14.29
CA LYS A 198 -8.33 -7.15 -15.41
C LYS A 198 -8.82 -8.51 -14.96
N GLN A 199 -8.26 -9.08 -13.90
CA GLN A 199 -8.65 -10.37 -13.37
C GLN A 199 -10.12 -10.41 -12.95
N PHE A 200 -10.63 -9.35 -12.33
CA PHE A 200 -12.01 -9.21 -11.88
C PHE A 200 -12.91 -8.60 -12.97
N ASP A 201 -12.43 -7.52 -13.62
CA ASP A 201 -13.18 -6.83 -14.68
C ASP A 201 -13.49 -7.72 -15.89
N SER A 202 -12.72 -8.78 -16.14
CA SER A 202 -12.98 -9.71 -17.25
C SER A 202 -14.07 -10.76 -16.95
N GLN A 203 -14.47 -10.91 -15.69
CA GLN A 203 -15.32 -12.03 -15.27
C GLN A 203 -16.54 -11.62 -14.44
N ILE A 204 -16.44 -10.59 -13.58
CA ILE A 204 -17.49 -10.31 -12.59
C ILE A 204 -18.56 -9.37 -13.15
N CYS A 205 -19.82 -9.78 -12.95
CA CYS A 205 -21.01 -8.96 -13.17
C CYS A 205 -21.82 -8.90 -11.88
N PHE A 206 -22.42 -7.75 -11.57
CA PHE A 206 -23.27 -7.58 -10.38
C PHE A 206 -24.73 -7.63 -10.75
N THR A 207 -25.53 -8.34 -9.94
CA THR A 207 -26.99 -8.41 -10.06
C THR A 207 -27.62 -8.59 -8.68
N ASP A 208 -28.93 -8.72 -8.60
CA ASP A 208 -29.62 -8.93 -7.33
C ASP A 208 -29.49 -10.38 -6.81
N LEU A 209 -29.47 -10.48 -5.49
CA LEU A 209 -29.29 -11.72 -4.74
C LEU A 209 -30.45 -12.71 -4.99
N TYR A 210 -31.69 -12.21 -5.04
CA TYR A 210 -32.87 -13.02 -5.29
C TYR A 210 -32.81 -13.74 -6.64
N THR A 211 -32.39 -13.04 -7.71
CA THR A 211 -32.25 -13.63 -9.04
C THR A 211 -31.23 -14.77 -9.03
N ILE A 212 -30.07 -14.59 -8.35
CA ILE A 212 -29.05 -15.64 -8.26
C ILE A 212 -29.52 -16.85 -7.47
N ASN A 213 -30.11 -16.65 -6.30
CA ASN A 213 -30.65 -17.77 -5.48
C ASN A 213 -31.67 -18.59 -6.26
N LYS A 214 -32.56 -17.91 -6.99
CA LYS A 214 -33.58 -18.59 -7.83
C LYS A 214 -32.94 -19.33 -9.02
N LEU A 215 -31.85 -18.80 -9.60
CA LEU A 215 -31.10 -19.46 -10.68
C LEU A 215 -30.39 -20.72 -10.18
N ASN A 216 -29.77 -20.65 -9.01
CA ASN A 216 -29.11 -21.78 -8.37
C ASN A 216 -30.12 -22.84 -7.84
N GLY A 217 -31.38 -22.47 -7.67
CA GLY A 217 -32.39 -23.35 -7.10
C GLY A 217 -32.26 -23.51 -5.58
N TRP A 218 -31.72 -22.48 -4.92
CA TRP A 218 -31.49 -22.46 -3.48
C TRP A 218 -32.74 -22.00 -2.72
N GLU A 219 -32.81 -22.39 -1.46
CA GLU A 219 -33.81 -21.92 -0.54
C GLU A 219 -33.59 -20.42 -0.19
N PRO A 220 -34.61 -19.71 0.29
CA PRO A 220 -34.55 -18.27 0.54
C PRO A 220 -33.47 -17.84 1.56
N ASP A 221 -33.04 -18.74 2.44
CA ASP A 221 -32.06 -18.53 3.49
C ASP A 221 -30.66 -19.11 3.16
N GLN A 222 -30.52 -19.69 1.96
CA GLN A 222 -29.24 -20.20 1.45
C GLN A 222 -28.51 -19.17 0.58
N TYR A 223 -27.20 -19.07 0.78
CA TYR A 223 -26.31 -18.13 0.09
C TYR A 223 -24.97 -18.79 -0.18
N SER A 224 -24.17 -18.23 -1.08
CA SER A 224 -22.77 -18.67 -1.22
C SER A 224 -21.94 -18.37 0.02
N GLY A 225 -22.29 -17.29 0.73
CA GLY A 225 -21.57 -16.92 1.93
C GLY A 225 -21.93 -15.54 2.47
N ALA A 226 -21.20 -15.12 3.49
CA ALA A 226 -21.20 -13.76 4.02
C ALA A 226 -19.82 -13.13 3.87
N GLU A 227 -19.80 -11.88 3.48
CA GLU A 227 -18.62 -11.04 3.37
C GLU A 227 -18.57 -10.08 4.56
N LEU A 228 -17.37 -9.96 5.18
CA LEU A 228 -17.16 -9.14 6.36
C LEU A 228 -16.07 -8.13 6.09
N GLN A 229 -16.33 -6.87 6.42
CA GLN A 229 -15.33 -5.80 6.41
C GLN A 229 -14.80 -5.60 7.83
N VAL A 230 -13.49 -5.43 7.97
CA VAL A 230 -12.84 -5.14 9.25
C VAL A 230 -12.59 -3.64 9.43
N ASP A 231 -12.53 -3.20 10.68
CA ASP A 231 -12.18 -1.81 11.00
C ASP A 231 -10.67 -1.54 10.75
N ASP A 232 -9.83 -2.51 11.08
CA ASP A 232 -8.38 -2.40 11.01
C ASP A 232 -7.77 -3.64 10.34
N PHE A 233 -7.27 -3.44 9.13
CA PHE A 233 -6.64 -4.51 8.33
C PHE A 233 -5.40 -5.11 9.01
N SER A 234 -4.72 -4.38 9.89
CA SER A 234 -3.56 -4.91 10.61
C SER A 234 -3.91 -6.07 11.54
N GLN A 235 -5.18 -6.15 11.96
CA GLN A 235 -5.72 -7.19 12.82
C GLN A 235 -6.45 -8.30 12.05
N LEU A 236 -6.38 -8.30 10.71
CA LEU A 236 -7.12 -9.21 9.83
C LEU A 236 -7.00 -10.68 10.29
N ASN A 237 -5.81 -11.19 10.46
CA ASN A 237 -5.57 -12.59 10.85
C ASN A 237 -6.17 -12.92 12.22
N LEU A 238 -6.07 -11.98 13.18
CA LEU A 238 -6.65 -12.18 14.52
C LEU A 238 -8.17 -12.22 14.47
N ILE A 239 -8.79 -11.32 13.69
CA ILE A 239 -10.24 -11.25 13.51
C ILE A 239 -10.72 -12.50 12.75
N THR A 240 -10.03 -12.92 11.69
CA THR A 240 -10.35 -14.15 10.94
C THR A 240 -10.36 -15.37 11.85
N MET A 241 -9.35 -15.53 12.72
CA MET A 241 -9.31 -16.62 13.69
C MET A 241 -10.48 -16.55 14.71
N ARG A 242 -10.89 -15.35 15.15
CA ARG A 242 -12.06 -15.20 16.02
C ARG A 242 -13.36 -15.62 15.31
N ILE A 243 -13.53 -15.22 14.05
CA ILE A 243 -14.68 -15.63 13.24
C ILE A 243 -14.65 -17.13 13.00
N LEU A 244 -13.53 -17.70 12.58
CA LEU A 244 -13.36 -19.13 12.36
C LEU A 244 -13.72 -19.94 13.63
N ASN A 245 -13.22 -19.55 14.78
CA ASN A 245 -13.55 -20.22 16.06
C ASN A 245 -15.02 -20.10 16.45
N LYS A 246 -15.71 -19.06 15.99
CA LYS A 246 -17.15 -18.85 16.24
C LYS A 246 -18.03 -19.71 15.36
N VAL A 247 -17.64 -19.96 14.10
CA VAL A 247 -18.41 -20.75 13.13
C VAL A 247 -17.92 -22.19 13.00
N LYS A 248 -16.69 -22.46 13.41
CA LYS A 248 -16.07 -23.78 13.40
C LYS A 248 -16.92 -24.80 14.16
N ASN A 249 -17.04 -25.99 13.61
CA ASN A 249 -17.82 -27.11 14.14
C ASN A 249 -19.35 -26.83 14.22
N THR A 250 -19.85 -25.78 13.58
CA THR A 250 -21.29 -25.60 13.40
C THR A 250 -21.68 -26.16 12.04
N VAL A 251 -22.77 -26.91 12.02
CA VAL A 251 -23.38 -27.45 10.81
C VAL A 251 -24.72 -26.76 10.66
N ASP A 252 -25.08 -26.36 9.44
CA ASP A 252 -26.34 -25.72 9.18
C ASP A 252 -27.49 -26.74 9.11
N HIS A 253 -28.71 -26.25 8.88
CA HIS A 253 -29.89 -27.11 8.76
C HIS A 253 -29.83 -28.10 7.59
N TYR A 254 -29.00 -27.80 6.57
CA TYR A 254 -28.84 -28.60 5.36
C TYR A 254 -27.65 -29.56 5.43
N GLY A 255 -26.86 -29.53 6.50
CA GLY A 255 -25.72 -30.42 6.69
C GLY A 255 -24.36 -29.85 6.25
N GLU A 256 -24.33 -28.58 5.83
CA GLU A 256 -23.12 -27.93 5.35
C GLU A 256 -22.31 -27.30 6.51
N THR A 257 -21.02 -27.18 6.34
CA THR A 257 -20.08 -26.73 7.38
C THR A 257 -19.56 -25.33 7.10
N TYR A 258 -19.56 -24.46 8.12
CA TYR A 258 -19.04 -23.12 7.97
C TYR A 258 -17.51 -23.10 8.11
N SER A 259 -16.89 -22.29 7.28
CA SER A 259 -15.48 -21.91 7.39
C SER A 259 -15.30 -20.42 7.14
N ALA A 260 -14.10 -19.89 7.44
CA ALA A 260 -13.77 -18.49 7.20
C ALA A 260 -12.35 -18.38 6.68
N GLU A 261 -12.18 -17.61 5.62
CA GLU A 261 -10.88 -17.27 5.05
C GLU A 261 -10.76 -15.76 4.85
N ASN A 262 -9.56 -15.25 4.98
CA ASN A 262 -9.31 -13.84 4.71
C ASN A 262 -8.87 -13.61 3.27
N ILE A 263 -8.93 -12.34 2.85
CA ILE A 263 -8.64 -11.94 1.48
C ILE A 263 -7.21 -12.26 1.04
N THR A 264 -6.25 -12.35 1.99
CA THR A 264 -4.85 -12.68 1.69
C THR A 264 -4.70 -14.17 1.39
N GLU A 265 -5.48 -15.03 2.05
CA GLU A 265 -5.53 -16.47 1.80
C GLU A 265 -6.26 -16.78 0.49
N MET A 266 -7.32 -16.02 0.19
CA MET A 266 -8.09 -16.20 -1.06
C MET A 266 -7.34 -15.68 -2.30
N ASN A 267 -6.45 -14.69 -2.16
CA ASN A 267 -5.68 -14.09 -3.27
C ASN A 267 -4.18 -14.08 -3.00
N PRO A 268 -3.55 -15.24 -2.73
CA PRO A 268 -2.16 -15.30 -2.28
C PRO A 268 -1.16 -14.74 -3.30
N GLN A 269 -1.46 -14.83 -4.59
CA GLN A 269 -0.58 -14.31 -5.65
C GLN A 269 -0.46 -12.78 -5.59
N ILE A 270 -1.59 -12.07 -5.40
CA ILE A 270 -1.61 -10.61 -5.33
C ILE A 270 -0.89 -10.15 -4.06
N PHE A 271 -1.21 -10.73 -2.91
CA PHE A 271 -0.63 -10.31 -1.64
C PHE A 271 0.85 -10.68 -1.53
N SER A 272 1.29 -11.85 -2.02
CA SER A 272 2.72 -12.18 -2.10
C SER A 272 3.51 -11.22 -2.98
N TRP A 273 2.91 -10.75 -4.08
CA TRP A 273 3.53 -9.72 -4.92
C TRP A 273 3.64 -8.38 -4.18
N LEU A 274 2.63 -7.99 -3.41
CA LEU A 274 2.69 -6.80 -2.56
C LEU A 274 3.77 -6.90 -1.47
N ASP A 275 3.97 -8.08 -0.89
CA ASP A 275 5.01 -8.32 0.11
C ASP A 275 6.43 -8.24 -0.49
N LEU A 276 6.61 -8.67 -1.74
CA LEU A 276 7.88 -8.48 -2.46
C LEU A 276 8.23 -7.00 -2.64
N MET A 277 7.24 -6.10 -2.75
CA MET A 277 7.49 -4.67 -2.80
C MET A 277 8.08 -4.13 -1.49
N ASP A 278 7.67 -4.66 -0.34
CA ASP A 278 8.26 -4.29 0.96
C ASP A 278 9.75 -4.65 1.02
N MET A 279 10.12 -5.83 0.54
CA MET A 279 11.52 -6.24 0.48
C MET A 279 12.36 -5.29 -0.39
N ASN A 280 11.84 -4.88 -1.53
CA ASN A 280 12.50 -3.90 -2.40
C ASN A 280 12.72 -2.56 -1.70
N VAL A 281 11.73 -2.08 -0.92
CA VAL A 281 11.88 -0.86 -0.12
C VAL A 281 13.00 -1.00 0.89
N TRP A 282 13.06 -2.10 1.65
CA TRP A 282 14.13 -2.33 2.62
C TRP A 282 15.52 -2.31 1.99
N ILE A 283 15.67 -2.90 0.78
CA ILE A 283 16.92 -2.87 0.02
C ILE A 283 17.27 -1.42 -0.36
N ILE A 284 16.31 -0.64 -0.87
CA ILE A 284 16.53 0.77 -1.24
C ILE A 284 16.90 1.59 -0.01
N LEU A 285 16.20 1.42 1.12
CA LEU A 285 16.50 2.13 2.37
C LEU A 285 17.93 1.82 2.85
N ALA A 286 18.33 0.56 2.85
CA ALA A 286 19.66 0.14 3.24
C ALA A 286 20.73 0.73 2.31
N LEU A 287 20.54 0.66 1.00
CA LEU A 287 21.46 1.19 0.00
C LEU A 287 21.62 2.71 0.14
N MET A 288 20.50 3.45 0.23
CA MET A 288 20.53 4.91 0.33
C MET A 288 21.15 5.37 1.64
N THR A 289 20.89 4.65 2.74
CA THR A 289 21.54 4.92 4.02
C THR A 289 23.05 4.68 3.94
N ALA A 290 23.50 3.61 3.28
CA ALA A 290 24.92 3.35 3.06
C ALA A 290 25.58 4.45 2.21
N VAL A 291 24.93 4.88 1.11
CA VAL A 291 25.42 5.97 0.26
C VAL A 291 25.54 7.28 1.03
N ALA A 292 24.52 7.64 1.81
CA ALA A 292 24.53 8.82 2.67
C ALA A 292 25.68 8.74 3.69
N GLY A 293 25.87 7.58 4.32
CA GLY A 293 26.95 7.34 5.27
C GLY A 293 28.34 7.51 4.65
N VAL A 294 28.61 6.87 3.52
CA VAL A 294 29.91 6.99 2.81
C VAL A 294 30.18 8.43 2.36
N THR A 295 29.16 9.11 1.85
CA THR A 295 29.27 10.51 1.43
C THR A 295 29.61 11.41 2.63
N MET A 296 28.99 11.16 3.78
CA MET A 296 29.28 11.90 5.02
C MET A 296 30.68 11.58 5.58
N ILE A 297 31.14 10.34 5.51
CA ILE A 297 32.52 9.97 5.87
C ILE A 297 33.50 10.77 5.04
N SER A 298 33.35 10.73 3.72
CA SER A 298 34.25 11.46 2.79
C SER A 298 34.23 12.97 3.06
N GLY A 299 33.06 13.55 3.27
CA GLY A 299 32.88 14.95 3.63
C GLY A 299 33.58 15.32 4.94
N LEU A 300 33.43 14.51 6.00
CA LEU A 300 34.06 14.74 7.29
C LEU A 300 35.58 14.63 7.21
N LEU A 301 36.11 13.64 6.47
CA LEU A 301 37.54 13.47 6.28
C LEU A 301 38.16 14.69 5.60
N ILE A 302 37.55 15.19 4.53
CA ILE A 302 38.04 16.40 3.84
C ILE A 302 38.06 17.59 4.80
N ILE A 303 37.01 17.77 5.59
CA ILE A 303 36.90 18.86 6.56
C ILE A 303 37.94 18.75 7.67
N ILE A 304 38.21 17.54 8.19
CA ILE A 304 39.21 17.29 9.20
C ILE A 304 40.63 17.65 8.65
N LEU A 305 40.93 17.21 7.42
CA LEU A 305 42.22 17.49 6.77
C LEU A 305 42.43 18.98 6.55
N GLU A 306 41.41 19.71 6.13
CA GLU A 306 41.49 21.16 5.92
C GLU A 306 41.66 21.95 7.22
N HIS A 307 41.11 21.42 8.34
CA HIS A 307 41.17 22.09 9.64
C HIS A 307 42.31 21.53 10.55
N THR A 308 43.29 20.81 9.99
CA THR A 308 44.39 20.22 10.77
C THR A 308 45.18 21.25 11.57
N GLN A 309 45.46 22.43 11.01
CA GLN A 309 46.15 23.53 11.70
C GLN A 309 45.33 24.02 12.91
N MET A 310 44.03 24.22 12.75
CA MET A 310 43.11 24.59 13.86
C MET A 310 43.11 23.51 14.94
N ILE A 311 43.05 22.22 14.55
CA ILE A 311 43.12 21.09 15.48
C ILE A 311 44.42 21.11 16.27
N GLY A 312 45.59 21.39 15.60
CA GLY A 312 46.87 21.51 16.24
C GLY A 312 46.92 22.64 17.29
N ILE A 313 46.38 23.82 16.96
CA ILE A 313 46.29 24.95 17.89
C ILE A 313 45.39 24.61 19.10
N LEU A 314 44.24 24.03 18.87
CA LEU A 314 43.33 23.61 19.97
C LEU A 314 43.99 22.60 20.90
N LYS A 315 44.76 21.65 20.37
CA LYS A 315 45.53 20.68 21.19
C LYS A 315 46.62 21.36 21.98
N ALA A 316 47.34 22.30 21.36
CA ALA A 316 48.41 23.08 22.05
C ALA A 316 47.84 23.92 23.20
N LEU A 317 46.60 24.41 23.06
CA LEU A 317 45.86 25.13 24.10
C LEU A 317 45.25 24.20 25.17
N GLY A 318 45.52 22.88 25.14
CA GLY A 318 45.09 21.91 26.15
C GLY A 318 43.73 21.24 25.89
N SER A 319 43.13 21.40 24.71
CA SER A 319 41.88 20.72 24.39
C SER A 319 42.08 19.21 24.23
N HIS A 320 41.25 18.41 24.93
CA HIS A 320 41.30 16.96 24.84
C HIS A 320 40.72 16.43 23.52
N ASN A 321 41.26 15.31 23.04
CA ASN A 321 40.79 14.67 21.80
C ASN A 321 39.28 14.44 21.76
N ARG A 322 38.63 14.14 22.89
CA ARG A 322 37.17 13.98 22.99
C ARG A 322 36.43 15.28 22.67
N GLN A 323 36.92 16.43 23.17
CA GLN A 323 36.29 17.73 22.93
C GLN A 323 36.39 18.11 21.46
N ILE A 324 37.53 17.89 20.82
CA ILE A 324 37.73 18.17 19.40
C ILE A 324 36.82 17.27 18.53
N ARG A 325 36.70 15.95 18.86
CA ARG A 325 35.78 15.07 18.17
C ARG A 325 34.33 15.55 18.26
N HIS A 326 33.89 16.00 19.42
CA HIS A 326 32.53 16.54 19.59
C HIS A 326 32.32 17.83 18.75
N ILE A 327 33.34 18.66 18.52
CA ILE A 327 33.22 19.82 17.64
C ILE A 327 32.88 19.36 16.21
N PHE A 328 33.59 18.39 15.66
CA PHE A 328 33.33 17.89 14.31
C PHE A 328 32.04 17.09 14.18
N LEU A 329 31.62 16.34 15.21
CA LEU A 329 30.33 15.68 15.23
C LEU A 329 29.17 16.69 15.24
N TRP A 330 29.23 17.76 16.03
CA TRP A 330 28.24 18.83 15.99
C TRP A 330 28.22 19.56 14.65
N PHE A 331 29.38 19.81 14.08
CA PHE A 331 29.49 20.40 12.75
C PHE A 331 28.82 19.52 11.69
N SER A 332 29.07 18.22 11.71
CA SER A 332 28.41 17.26 10.81
C SER A 332 26.91 17.20 11.04
N THR A 333 26.45 17.29 12.29
CA THR A 333 25.01 17.34 12.60
C THR A 333 24.33 18.54 11.93
N PHE A 334 24.97 19.70 11.82
CA PHE A 334 24.43 20.84 11.08
C PHE A 334 24.34 20.57 9.57
N ILE A 335 25.34 19.88 9.01
CA ILE A 335 25.34 19.50 7.58
C ILE A 335 24.21 18.50 7.31
N ILE A 336 24.10 17.46 8.15
CA ILE A 336 23.05 16.45 8.05
C ILE A 336 21.67 17.12 8.20
N GLY A 337 21.46 17.98 9.21
CA GLY A 337 20.21 18.70 9.42
C GLY A 337 19.77 19.51 8.20
N LYS A 338 20.72 20.18 7.54
CA LYS A 338 20.47 20.90 6.28
C LYS A 338 20.12 19.95 5.13
N GLY A 339 20.84 18.83 5.05
CA GLY A 339 20.56 17.76 4.08
C GLY A 339 19.16 17.15 4.26
N LEU A 340 18.79 16.86 5.50
CA LEU A 340 17.46 16.34 5.83
C LEU A 340 16.35 17.35 5.45
N LEU A 341 16.55 18.65 5.74
CA LEU A 341 15.59 19.67 5.38
C LEU A 341 15.39 19.75 3.86
N LEU A 342 16.49 19.80 3.10
CA LEU A 342 16.42 19.80 1.63
C LEU A 342 15.82 18.50 1.09
N GLY A 343 16.20 17.36 1.66
CA GLY A 343 15.66 16.04 1.28
C GLY A 343 14.15 15.94 1.50
N ASN A 344 13.65 16.46 2.61
CA ASN A 344 12.20 16.55 2.86
C ASN A 344 11.50 17.48 1.84
N ILE A 345 12.06 18.65 1.54
CA ILE A 345 11.48 19.58 0.56
C ILE A 345 11.38 18.91 -0.81
N ILE A 346 12.47 18.27 -1.26
CA ILE A 346 12.51 17.59 -2.56
C ILE A 346 11.58 16.37 -2.56
N GLY A 347 11.71 15.48 -1.57
CA GLY A 347 10.92 14.26 -1.51
C GLY A 347 9.42 14.52 -1.41
N LEU A 348 8.99 15.36 -0.45
CA LEU A 348 7.58 15.74 -0.31
C LEU A 348 7.08 16.55 -1.51
N GLY A 349 7.92 17.43 -2.08
CA GLY A 349 7.59 18.19 -3.28
C GLY A 349 7.28 17.26 -4.46
N CYS A 350 8.12 16.25 -4.71
CA CYS A 350 7.89 15.25 -5.77
C CYS A 350 6.59 14.44 -5.53
N ILE A 351 6.35 14.01 -4.29
CA ILE A 351 5.13 13.27 -3.93
C ILE A 351 3.88 14.13 -4.14
N LEU A 352 3.90 15.39 -3.69
CA LEU A 352 2.76 16.29 -3.89
C LEU A 352 2.51 16.60 -5.36
N LEU A 353 3.56 16.81 -6.15
CA LEU A 353 3.46 17.00 -7.60
C LEU A 353 2.84 15.76 -8.27
N GLN A 354 3.30 14.55 -7.90
CA GLN A 354 2.73 13.31 -8.41
C GLN A 354 1.25 13.16 -8.02
N LYS A 355 0.91 13.46 -6.75
CA LYS A 355 -0.48 13.34 -6.26
C LYS A 355 -1.45 14.30 -6.96
N TRP A 356 -1.02 15.50 -7.32
CA TRP A 356 -1.89 16.52 -7.92
C TRP A 356 -1.91 16.46 -9.44
N LEU A 357 -0.77 16.23 -10.06
CA LEU A 357 -0.61 16.28 -11.52
C LEU A 357 -0.64 14.90 -12.18
N GLY A 358 -0.45 13.81 -11.42
CA GLY A 358 -0.41 12.45 -11.97
C GLY A 358 0.62 12.28 -13.08
N LEU A 359 1.80 12.90 -12.94
CA LEU A 359 2.82 12.99 -13.98
C LEU A 359 3.28 11.63 -14.50
N ILE A 360 3.43 10.67 -13.59
CA ILE A 360 3.87 9.32 -13.92
C ILE A 360 2.64 8.45 -14.06
N THR A 361 2.30 8.12 -15.30
CA THR A 361 1.20 7.21 -15.64
C THR A 361 1.73 5.79 -15.80
N LEU A 362 0.90 4.81 -15.52
CA LEU A 362 1.19 3.40 -15.64
C LEU A 362 0.16 2.74 -16.56
N ASP A 363 0.54 1.59 -17.13
CA ASP A 363 -0.41 0.75 -17.84
C ASP A 363 -1.35 0.05 -16.85
N PRO A 364 -2.66 0.36 -16.86
CA PRO A 364 -3.61 -0.24 -15.93
C PRO A 364 -3.75 -1.77 -16.06
N GLN A 365 -3.43 -2.31 -17.24
CA GLN A 365 -3.53 -3.75 -17.48
C GLN A 365 -2.44 -4.55 -16.75
N THR A 366 -1.26 -3.93 -16.57
CA THR A 366 -0.11 -4.56 -15.92
C THR A 366 -0.03 -4.22 -14.43
N TYR A 367 -0.31 -2.96 -14.07
CA TYR A 367 -0.11 -2.45 -12.71
C TYR A 367 -1.40 -2.24 -11.91
N TYR A 368 -2.55 -2.53 -12.46
CA TYR A 368 -3.88 -2.35 -11.86
C TYR A 368 -4.25 -0.90 -11.50
N VAL A 369 -3.37 0.06 -11.77
CA VAL A 369 -3.55 1.49 -11.51
C VAL A 369 -3.10 2.29 -12.73
N SER A 370 -3.81 3.38 -13.05
CA SER A 370 -3.50 4.25 -14.20
C SER A 370 -2.42 5.30 -13.91
N VAL A 371 -2.21 5.62 -12.64
CA VAL A 371 -1.23 6.61 -12.16
C VAL A 371 -0.51 6.03 -10.97
N VAL A 372 0.79 6.32 -10.83
CA VAL A 372 1.56 5.87 -9.64
C VAL A 372 0.89 6.42 -8.38
N PRO A 373 0.31 5.54 -7.55
CA PRO A 373 -0.31 5.97 -6.32
C PRO A 373 0.77 6.36 -5.31
N VAL A 374 0.57 7.45 -4.60
CA VAL A 374 1.48 7.93 -3.56
C VAL A 374 0.70 8.24 -2.29
N GLU A 375 1.26 7.83 -1.17
CA GLU A 375 0.67 8.07 0.15
C GLU A 375 1.65 8.77 1.07
N ILE A 376 1.17 9.77 1.80
CA ILE A 376 1.98 10.54 2.76
C ILE A 376 1.67 10.02 4.17
N ASN A 377 2.62 9.26 4.72
CA ASN A 377 2.54 8.81 6.11
C ASN A 377 3.53 9.62 6.97
N ILE A 378 3.00 10.64 7.66
CA ILE A 378 3.82 11.56 8.46
C ILE A 378 4.63 10.87 9.55
N PRO A 379 4.08 9.94 10.36
CA PRO A 379 4.85 9.19 11.35
C PRO A 379 6.05 8.47 10.75
N LEU A 380 5.88 7.85 9.59
CA LEU A 380 6.93 7.11 8.92
C LEU A 380 8.01 8.03 8.36
N ILE A 381 7.65 9.20 7.81
CA ILE A 381 8.59 10.22 7.35
C ILE A 381 9.44 10.73 8.53
N ILE A 382 8.84 10.96 9.68
CA ILE A 382 9.56 11.36 10.90
C ILE A 382 10.53 10.25 11.32
N ALA A 383 10.09 8.98 11.30
CA ALA A 383 10.94 7.84 11.62
C ALA A 383 12.13 7.72 10.67
N LEU A 384 11.94 7.92 9.35
CA LEU A 384 13.01 7.95 8.36
C LEU A 384 14.02 9.06 8.63
N ASN A 385 13.56 10.26 8.97
CA ASN A 385 14.42 11.38 9.33
C ASN A 385 15.27 11.08 10.55
N LEU A 386 14.66 10.55 11.63
CA LEU A 386 15.36 10.18 12.84
C LEU A 386 16.36 9.04 12.60
N ALA A 387 15.96 8.01 11.87
CA ALA A 387 16.82 6.88 11.53
C ALA A 387 18.04 7.35 10.72
N THR A 388 17.83 8.16 9.68
CA THR A 388 18.91 8.72 8.84
C THR A 388 19.87 9.57 9.67
N LEU A 389 19.34 10.45 10.54
CA LEU A 389 20.16 11.27 11.43
C LEU A 389 21.02 10.41 12.35
N LEU A 390 20.42 9.45 13.04
CA LEU A 390 21.12 8.57 13.98
C LEU A 390 22.19 7.73 13.28
N ILE A 391 21.86 7.10 12.16
CA ILE A 391 22.79 6.25 11.43
C ILE A 391 23.97 7.10 10.90
N CYS A 392 23.70 8.27 10.31
CA CYS A 392 24.77 9.16 9.85
C CYS A 392 25.70 9.61 11.00
N ILE A 393 25.15 9.92 12.18
CA ILE A 393 25.99 10.29 13.34
C ILE A 393 26.83 9.08 13.81
N ILE A 394 26.26 7.89 13.89
CA ILE A 394 26.98 6.66 14.29
C ILE A 394 28.12 6.36 13.32
N VAL A 395 27.86 6.44 12.02
CA VAL A 395 28.86 6.19 10.97
C VAL A 395 30.02 7.18 11.06
N LEU A 396 29.77 8.42 11.47
CA LEU A 396 30.81 9.45 11.62
C LEU A 396 31.71 9.27 12.85
N ILE A 397 31.33 8.43 13.80
CA ILE A 397 32.19 8.15 14.97
C ILE A 397 33.51 7.55 14.53
N ALA A 398 33.51 6.58 13.61
CA ALA A 398 34.72 5.90 13.15
C ALA A 398 35.75 6.88 12.53
N PRO A 399 35.44 7.71 11.51
CA PRO A 399 36.41 8.63 10.95
C PRO A 399 36.82 9.74 11.93
N SER A 400 36.01 10.05 12.93
CA SER A 400 36.37 11.05 13.96
C SER A 400 37.59 10.62 14.81
N TYR A 401 37.90 9.34 14.89
CA TYR A 401 39.09 8.84 15.59
C TYR A 401 40.41 9.27 14.92
N LEU A 402 40.41 9.59 13.62
CA LEU A 402 41.58 10.12 12.93
C LEU A 402 42.10 11.43 13.56
N ILE A 403 41.24 12.20 14.21
CA ILE A 403 41.60 13.42 14.94
C ILE A 403 42.63 13.12 16.06
N SER A 404 42.58 11.94 16.64
CA SER A 404 43.52 11.55 17.72
C SER A 404 44.97 11.39 17.21
N HIS A 405 45.17 11.04 15.95
CA HIS A 405 46.49 10.81 15.33
C HIS A 405 47.13 12.07 14.78
N ILE A 406 46.48 13.22 14.80
CA ILE A 406 47.04 14.50 14.39
C ILE A 406 47.96 15.03 15.50
N HIS A 407 49.28 15.07 15.25
CA HIS A 407 50.28 15.60 16.18
C HIS A 407 50.38 17.11 16.06
N PRO A 408 50.36 17.89 17.18
CA PRO A 408 50.46 19.36 17.16
C PRO A 408 51.74 19.89 16.48
N ALA A 409 52.88 19.24 16.75
CA ALA A 409 54.18 19.66 16.23
C ALA A 409 54.29 19.58 14.70
N LYS A 410 53.67 18.58 14.05
CA LYS A 410 53.69 18.42 12.59
C LYS A 410 52.66 19.31 11.88
N SER A 411 51.55 19.63 12.54
CA SER A 411 50.46 20.42 11.94
C SER A 411 50.74 21.95 11.91
N MET A 412 51.71 22.44 12.68
CA MET A 412 52.10 23.85 12.69
C MET A 412 53.25 24.19 11.71
N HIS A 413 53.89 23.19 11.07
CA HIS A 413 55.04 23.34 10.17
C HIS A 413 54.70 23.26 8.67
N TYR A 414 53.45 23.20 8.29
CA TYR A 414 53.04 23.25 6.87
C TYR A 414 52.68 24.69 6.49
N GLU A 415 53.62 25.39 5.90
CA GLU A 415 53.39 26.45 4.92
C GLU A 415 53.22 25.90 3.53
#